data_9796c1ba535847547f70193dc44c8e4c
#
_entry.id   9796c1ba535847547f70193dc44c8e4c
#
_cell.length_a   1.000
_cell.length_b   1.000
_cell.length_c   1.000
_cell.angle_alpha   90.00
_cell.angle_beta   90.00
_cell.angle_gamma   90.00
#
_symmetry.space_group_name_H-M   'P 1'
#
loop_
_entity.id
_entity.type
_entity.pdbx_description
1 polymer ?
#
loop_
_entity_poly.entity_id
_entity_poly.type
_entity_poly.pdbx_seq_one_letter_code
_entity_poly.pdbx_strand_id
1 'polypeptide(L)'
;MTTQDRAAGAPAGSRLPPAFFIPDGDAFVPTALARGPWGQTISGMVTGGILGHVIERDVGDPDFQPARLTVDLLRPAAMAPLRVQTTVAREGRRLRLADAVVTQSDTVVARASALFLRRGDQPTDEVWTSPVTMPSLPAAPDPIPDDLSMLVWTYGKDDHTPGPGFGLIAWQHVGPKYVWVRAIRPLVDGQPLTPFTHAAMAGDMASSLTHYGTGGLRFINADYTLSLSRLPDGPYIGLAALTHSSHAGVATGTATIVDQLGPIGTGVATALSNPGFDPPNP
;
A
#
# COMPACT_ATOMS: atom_id res chain seq x y z
N MET A 1 33.01 29.96 -40.23
CA MET A 1 32.45 28.63 -40.50
C MET A 1 31.70 28.17 -39.26
N THR A 2 30.43 28.28 -39.38
CA THR A 2 29.41 28.07 -38.36
C THR A 2 29.17 26.58 -38.18
N THR A 3 29.18 26.12 -36.93
CA THR A 3 28.60 24.83 -36.60
C THR A 3 27.57 25.08 -35.48
N GLN A 4 26.32 25.07 -35.89
CA GLN A 4 25.17 25.05 -35.01
C GLN A 4 25.08 23.64 -34.39
N ASP A 5 25.34 23.52 -33.10
CA ASP A 5 24.90 22.36 -32.32
C ASP A 5 23.45 22.53 -31.95
N ARG A 6 22.62 21.72 -32.60
CA ARG A 6 21.22 21.54 -32.28
C ARG A 6 21.13 20.87 -30.89
N ALA A 7 20.60 21.62 -29.93
CA ALA A 7 20.08 21.04 -28.71
C ALA A 7 19.01 20.00 -29.08
N ALA A 8 19.29 18.75 -28.80
CA ALA A 8 18.29 17.69 -28.87
C ALA A 8 17.20 17.98 -27.84
N GLY A 9 15.98 18.29 -28.33
CA GLY A 9 14.84 18.50 -27.50
C GLY A 9 14.57 17.27 -26.65
N ALA A 10 14.33 17.49 -25.34
CA ALA A 10 13.82 16.47 -24.46
C ALA A 10 12.53 15.87 -25.06
N PRO A 11 12.33 14.55 -24.97
CA PRO A 11 11.09 13.96 -25.47
C PRO A 11 9.91 14.55 -24.72
N ALA A 12 8.89 14.97 -25.49
CA ALA A 12 7.62 15.45 -24.97
C ALA A 12 7.11 14.49 -23.90
N GLY A 13 6.73 14.99 -22.73
CA GLY A 13 6.40 14.25 -21.54
C GLY A 13 5.51 13.04 -21.84
N SER A 14 6.05 11.84 -21.59
CA SER A 14 5.26 10.62 -21.72
C SER A 14 4.19 10.63 -20.63
N ARG A 15 2.94 10.71 -21.07
CA ARG A 15 1.80 10.62 -20.16
C ARG A 15 1.91 9.34 -19.35
N LEU A 16 1.72 9.40 -18.02
CA LEU A 16 1.75 8.22 -17.18
C LEU A 16 0.73 7.18 -17.65
N PRO A 17 1.02 5.88 -17.44
CA PRO A 17 0.05 4.82 -17.69
C PRO A 17 -1.28 5.08 -16.98
N PRO A 18 -2.42 4.58 -17.51
CA PRO A 18 -3.72 4.83 -16.93
C PRO A 18 -3.93 4.15 -15.57
N ALA A 19 -3.24 3.04 -15.30
CA ALA A 19 -3.37 2.22 -14.10
C ALA A 19 -2.06 1.51 -13.75
N PHE A 20 -2.00 0.89 -12.57
CA PHE A 20 -0.86 0.05 -12.17
C PHE A 20 -0.78 -1.25 -12.97
N PHE A 21 -1.93 -1.83 -13.33
CA PHE A 21 -2.03 -3.02 -14.18
C PHE A 21 -2.98 -2.80 -15.35
N ILE A 22 -2.60 -3.38 -16.49
CA ILE A 22 -3.50 -3.54 -17.65
C ILE A 22 -3.96 -4.99 -17.67
N PRO A 23 -5.29 -5.29 -17.69
CA PRO A 23 -5.78 -6.65 -17.80
C PRO A 23 -5.50 -7.20 -19.20
N ASP A 24 -5.05 -8.48 -19.26
CA ASP A 24 -4.84 -9.24 -20.51
C ASP A 24 -5.31 -10.67 -20.30
N GLY A 25 -6.54 -10.95 -20.69
CA GLY A 25 -7.21 -12.22 -20.42
C GLY A 25 -7.33 -12.48 -18.91
N ASP A 26 -6.70 -13.55 -18.43
CA ASP A 26 -6.63 -13.93 -17.02
C ASP A 26 -5.38 -13.36 -16.30
N ALA A 27 -4.55 -12.61 -17.03
CA ALA A 27 -3.32 -12.03 -16.52
C ALA A 27 -3.47 -10.53 -16.26
N PHE A 28 -2.62 -10.01 -15.40
CA PHE A 28 -2.40 -8.58 -15.12
C PHE A 28 -0.99 -8.21 -15.57
N VAL A 29 -0.89 -7.27 -16.52
CA VAL A 29 0.38 -6.77 -17.05
C VAL A 29 0.78 -5.52 -16.26
N PRO A 30 1.90 -5.53 -15.50
CA PRO A 30 2.31 -4.37 -14.73
C PRO A 30 2.78 -3.24 -15.65
N THR A 31 2.35 -2.03 -15.36
CA THR A 31 2.87 -0.80 -15.97
C THR A 31 4.06 -0.28 -15.17
N ALA A 32 4.73 0.77 -15.67
CA ALA A 32 5.82 1.41 -14.94
C ALA A 32 5.41 1.90 -13.53
N LEU A 33 4.12 2.19 -13.31
CA LEU A 33 3.59 2.59 -11.99
C LEU A 33 3.67 1.49 -10.94
N ALA A 34 3.68 0.22 -11.35
CA ALA A 34 3.73 -0.91 -10.43
C ALA A 34 5.12 -1.13 -9.82
N ARG A 35 6.16 -0.48 -10.37
CA ARG A 35 7.54 -0.64 -9.91
C ARG A 35 7.72 -0.13 -8.48
N GLY A 36 8.38 -0.95 -7.66
CA GLY A 36 8.76 -0.62 -6.30
C GLY A 36 10.18 -0.08 -6.15
N PRO A 37 10.58 0.29 -4.91
CA PRO A 37 11.90 0.86 -4.62
C PRO A 37 13.00 -0.20 -4.46
N TRP A 38 12.69 -1.48 -4.62
CA TRP A 38 13.63 -2.58 -4.45
C TRP A 38 14.09 -3.18 -5.79
N GLY A 39 14.53 -2.31 -6.71
CA GLY A 39 15.01 -2.71 -8.02
C GLY A 39 13.92 -2.80 -9.09
N GLN A 40 14.08 -3.73 -10.05
CA GLN A 40 13.12 -3.93 -11.14
C GLN A 40 12.01 -4.91 -10.77
N THR A 41 11.32 -4.64 -9.65
CA THR A 41 10.27 -5.51 -9.10
C THR A 41 8.98 -4.73 -8.85
N ILE A 42 7.87 -5.45 -8.86
CA ILE A 42 6.57 -4.91 -8.46
C ILE A 42 6.62 -4.59 -6.97
N SER A 43 6.09 -3.43 -6.59
CA SER A 43 5.98 -2.99 -5.20
C SER A 43 5.13 -3.95 -4.36
N GLY A 44 5.47 -4.14 -3.08
CA GLY A 44 4.66 -4.85 -2.10
C GLY A 44 3.25 -4.27 -1.99
N MET A 45 3.15 -2.94 -1.99
CA MET A 45 1.88 -2.20 -2.02
C MET A 45 0.99 -2.62 -3.19
N VAL A 46 1.54 -2.70 -4.39
CA VAL A 46 0.81 -3.06 -5.61
C VAL A 46 0.48 -4.55 -5.61
N THR A 47 1.40 -5.39 -5.12
CA THR A 47 1.20 -6.84 -4.98
C THR A 47 0.08 -7.16 -3.99
N GLY A 48 0.07 -6.51 -2.82
CA GLY A 48 -1.01 -6.68 -1.86
C GLY A 48 -2.33 -6.09 -2.34
N GLY A 49 -2.28 -4.97 -3.05
CA GLY A 49 -3.44 -4.37 -3.71
C GLY A 49 -4.12 -5.32 -4.68
N ILE A 50 -3.37 -5.98 -5.58
CA ILE A 50 -3.96 -6.89 -6.58
C ILE A 50 -4.51 -8.17 -5.93
N LEU A 51 -3.87 -8.68 -4.87
CA LEU A 51 -4.39 -9.79 -4.07
C LEU A 51 -5.73 -9.41 -3.43
N GLY A 52 -5.78 -8.26 -2.73
CA GLY A 52 -7.01 -7.75 -2.10
C GLY A 52 -8.12 -7.51 -3.12
N HIS A 53 -7.79 -6.89 -4.25
CA HIS A 53 -8.72 -6.61 -5.34
C HIS A 53 -9.37 -7.89 -5.91
N VAL A 54 -8.57 -8.89 -6.22
CA VAL A 54 -9.09 -10.15 -6.81
C VAL A 54 -9.88 -10.94 -5.77
N ILE A 55 -9.43 -11.01 -4.52
CA ILE A 55 -10.21 -11.65 -3.45
C ILE A 55 -11.57 -10.94 -3.27
N GLU A 56 -11.59 -9.61 -3.22
CA GLU A 56 -12.84 -8.85 -3.05
C GLU A 56 -13.79 -9.07 -4.24
N ARG A 57 -13.26 -9.08 -5.46
CA ARG A 57 -14.04 -9.36 -6.67
C ARG A 57 -14.69 -10.75 -6.65
N ASP A 58 -13.94 -11.77 -6.20
CA ASP A 58 -14.35 -13.17 -6.32
C ASP A 58 -15.24 -13.63 -5.15
N VAL A 59 -15.04 -13.07 -3.93
CA VAL A 59 -15.73 -13.52 -2.71
C VAL A 59 -16.42 -12.40 -1.93
N GLY A 60 -16.36 -11.17 -2.43
CA GLY A 60 -17.01 -10.02 -1.82
C GLY A 60 -18.53 -10.19 -1.76
N ASP A 61 -19.11 -9.65 -0.70
CA ASP A 61 -20.54 -9.69 -0.44
C ASP A 61 -20.91 -8.44 0.38
N PRO A 62 -21.99 -7.72 0.03
CA PRO A 62 -22.35 -6.48 0.71
C PRO A 62 -22.69 -6.67 2.21
N ASP A 63 -23.11 -7.86 2.63
CA ASP A 63 -23.37 -8.18 4.04
C ASP A 63 -22.09 -8.40 4.85
N PHE A 64 -20.97 -8.64 4.17
CA PHE A 64 -19.69 -8.95 4.80
C PHE A 64 -18.70 -7.81 4.60
N GLN A 65 -17.89 -7.58 5.61
CA GLN A 65 -16.81 -6.62 5.57
C GLN A 65 -15.46 -7.33 5.55
N PRO A 66 -14.56 -6.99 4.63
CA PRO A 66 -13.16 -7.38 4.75
C PRO A 66 -12.59 -6.83 6.07
N ALA A 67 -12.27 -7.71 6.99
CA ALA A 67 -11.82 -7.35 8.33
C ALA A 67 -10.33 -7.61 8.56
N ARG A 68 -9.71 -8.50 7.75
CA ARG A 68 -8.27 -8.74 7.77
C ARG A 68 -7.79 -9.15 6.39
N LEU A 69 -6.61 -8.67 6.02
CA LEU A 69 -5.81 -9.16 4.91
C LEU A 69 -4.38 -9.40 5.41
N THR A 70 -3.91 -10.64 5.35
CA THR A 70 -2.49 -10.98 5.55
C THR A 70 -1.88 -11.28 4.20
N VAL A 71 -0.75 -10.64 3.89
CA VAL A 71 -0.01 -10.80 2.63
C VAL A 71 1.40 -11.28 2.94
N ASP A 72 1.80 -12.40 2.38
CA ASP A 72 3.18 -12.90 2.41
C ASP A 72 3.88 -12.58 1.08
N LEU A 73 5.00 -11.89 1.13
CA LEU A 73 5.85 -11.53 0.00
C LEU A 73 6.97 -12.56 -0.12
N LEU A 74 6.70 -13.66 -0.79
CA LEU A 74 7.56 -14.85 -0.78
C LEU A 74 8.81 -14.69 -1.65
N ARG A 75 8.71 -13.92 -2.73
CA ARG A 75 9.79 -13.66 -3.71
C ARG A 75 9.60 -12.30 -4.34
N PRO A 76 10.69 -11.66 -4.83
CA PRO A 76 10.56 -10.47 -5.66
C PRO A 76 9.71 -10.77 -6.90
N ALA A 77 8.59 -10.07 -7.06
CA ALA A 77 7.74 -10.16 -8.23
C ALA A 77 8.34 -9.33 -9.37
N ALA A 78 8.67 -9.94 -10.50
CA ALA A 78 9.26 -9.25 -11.65
C ALA A 78 8.25 -8.28 -12.29
N MET A 79 8.74 -7.26 -13.01
CA MET A 79 7.94 -6.39 -13.87
C MET A 79 7.49 -7.16 -15.15
N ALA A 80 6.70 -8.23 -14.94
CA ALA A 80 6.21 -9.16 -15.96
C ALA A 80 4.75 -9.54 -15.64
N PRO A 81 3.98 -10.05 -16.60
CA PRO A 81 2.61 -10.48 -16.38
C PRO A 81 2.50 -11.45 -15.19
N LEU A 82 1.43 -11.31 -14.43
CA LEU A 82 1.12 -12.17 -13.29
C LEU A 82 -0.33 -12.65 -13.35
N ARG A 83 -0.63 -13.76 -12.67
CA ARG A 83 -1.98 -14.26 -12.47
C ARG A 83 -2.28 -14.34 -10.98
N VAL A 84 -3.55 -14.13 -10.64
CA VAL A 84 -4.03 -14.27 -9.27
C VAL A 84 -5.15 -15.29 -9.26
N GLN A 85 -5.05 -16.27 -8.38
CA GLN A 85 -6.06 -17.32 -8.20
C GLN A 85 -6.53 -17.30 -6.75
N THR A 86 -7.85 -17.34 -6.56
CA THR A 86 -8.51 -17.37 -5.25
C THR A 86 -9.01 -18.77 -4.93
N THR A 87 -9.05 -19.06 -3.63
CA THR A 87 -9.65 -20.27 -3.09
C THR A 87 -10.45 -19.92 -1.85
N VAL A 88 -11.72 -20.31 -1.80
CA VAL A 88 -12.53 -20.16 -0.58
C VAL A 88 -12.14 -21.24 0.40
N ALA A 89 -11.44 -20.86 1.47
CA ALA A 89 -11.03 -21.79 2.54
C ALA A 89 -12.20 -22.09 3.49
N ARG A 90 -13.11 -21.13 3.68
CA ARG A 90 -14.30 -21.30 4.51
C ARG A 90 -15.40 -20.34 4.06
N GLU A 91 -16.60 -20.87 3.90
CA GLU A 91 -17.83 -20.10 3.73
C GLU A 91 -18.79 -20.43 4.86
N GLY A 92 -19.16 -19.43 5.66
CA GLY A 92 -20.01 -19.59 6.82
C GLY A 92 -20.96 -18.41 6.98
N ARG A 93 -21.99 -18.60 7.80
CA ARG A 93 -23.02 -17.58 8.01
C ARG A 93 -22.51 -16.27 8.60
N ARG A 94 -21.44 -16.29 9.40
CA ARG A 94 -20.89 -15.12 10.11
C ARG A 94 -19.50 -14.71 9.62
N LEU A 95 -18.79 -15.60 8.94
CA LEU A 95 -17.47 -15.31 8.42
C LEU A 95 -17.22 -16.09 7.13
N ARG A 96 -16.40 -15.50 6.26
CA ARG A 96 -15.77 -16.15 5.10
C ARG A 96 -14.27 -15.98 5.20
N LEU A 97 -13.53 -16.98 4.75
CA LEU A 97 -12.08 -16.95 4.64
C LEU A 97 -11.71 -17.37 3.22
N ALA A 98 -10.95 -16.52 2.56
CA ALA A 98 -10.45 -16.78 1.22
C ALA A 98 -8.94 -16.57 1.17
N ASP A 99 -8.27 -17.46 0.47
CA ASP A 99 -6.85 -17.37 0.18
C ASP A 99 -6.66 -17.02 -1.30
N ALA A 100 -5.56 -16.33 -1.62
CA ALA A 100 -5.16 -16.07 -2.99
C ALA A 100 -3.64 -16.23 -3.15
N VAL A 101 -3.23 -16.58 -4.36
CA VAL A 101 -1.82 -16.67 -4.74
C VAL A 101 -1.56 -15.86 -6.01
N VAL A 102 -0.43 -15.17 -6.02
CA VAL A 102 0.13 -14.54 -7.22
C VAL A 102 1.16 -15.48 -7.82
N THR A 103 1.01 -15.79 -9.11
CA THR A 103 1.96 -16.61 -9.87
C THR A 103 2.56 -15.83 -11.03
N GLN A 104 3.87 -16.04 -11.25
CA GLN A 104 4.60 -15.61 -12.44
C GLN A 104 5.39 -16.81 -12.98
N SER A 105 5.23 -17.15 -14.28
CA SER A 105 5.93 -18.29 -14.90
C SER A 105 5.87 -19.56 -14.03
N ASP A 106 4.66 -19.92 -13.57
CA ASP A 106 4.36 -21.09 -12.71
C ASP A 106 5.00 -21.06 -11.30
N THR A 107 5.60 -19.94 -10.91
CA THR A 107 6.16 -19.75 -9.58
C THR A 107 5.26 -18.88 -8.73
N VAL A 108 4.92 -19.33 -7.52
CA VAL A 108 4.22 -18.50 -6.53
C VAL A 108 5.19 -17.45 -5.98
N VAL A 109 4.85 -16.17 -6.17
CA VAL A 109 5.68 -15.03 -5.72
C VAL A 109 5.09 -14.33 -4.50
N ALA A 110 3.77 -14.37 -4.33
CA ALA A 110 3.10 -13.85 -3.14
C ALA A 110 1.82 -14.63 -2.87
N ARG A 111 1.31 -14.54 -1.66
CA ARG A 111 0.00 -15.07 -1.30
C ARG A 111 -0.70 -14.15 -0.30
N ALA A 112 -2.01 -14.29 -0.19
CA ALA A 112 -2.79 -13.61 0.83
C ALA A 112 -3.87 -14.49 1.42
N SER A 113 -4.27 -14.16 2.66
CA SER A 113 -5.46 -14.70 3.32
C SER A 113 -6.33 -13.54 3.78
N ALA A 114 -7.58 -13.49 3.33
CA ALA A 114 -8.54 -12.45 3.68
C ALA A 114 -9.71 -13.03 4.49
N LEU A 115 -10.00 -12.38 5.61
CA LEU A 115 -11.13 -12.69 6.47
C LEU A 115 -12.22 -11.64 6.27
N PHE A 116 -13.42 -12.10 5.94
CA PHE A 116 -14.63 -11.29 5.84
C PHE A 116 -15.55 -11.62 7.02
N LEU A 117 -16.01 -10.60 7.70
CA LEU A 117 -16.93 -10.73 8.83
C LEU A 117 -18.29 -10.13 8.48
N ARG A 118 -19.37 -10.84 8.85
CA ARG A 118 -20.71 -10.34 8.66
C ARG A 118 -20.94 -9.14 9.57
N ARG A 119 -21.45 -8.04 8.99
CA ARG A 119 -21.86 -6.85 9.76
C ARG A 119 -23.01 -7.19 10.68
N GLY A 120 -23.06 -6.53 11.83
CA GLY A 120 -24.09 -6.70 12.86
C GLY A 120 -24.20 -5.48 13.74
N ASP A 121 -25.00 -5.59 14.79
CA ASP A 121 -25.21 -4.52 15.76
C ASP A 121 -23.91 -4.22 16.51
N GLN A 122 -23.62 -2.94 16.71
CA GLN A 122 -22.49 -2.48 17.51
C GLN A 122 -22.84 -2.60 19.00
N PRO A 123 -22.02 -3.30 19.81
CA PRO A 123 -22.14 -3.25 21.26
C PRO A 123 -22.02 -1.81 21.77
N THR A 124 -22.76 -1.50 22.84
CA THR A 124 -22.79 -0.15 23.44
C THR A 124 -21.73 0.05 24.53
N ASP A 125 -21.00 -0.99 24.90
CA ASP A 125 -19.95 -0.94 25.91
C ASP A 125 -18.78 -0.08 25.45
N GLU A 126 -18.15 0.64 26.38
CA GLU A 126 -16.94 1.39 26.13
C GLU A 126 -15.72 0.49 26.31
N VAL A 127 -14.82 0.52 25.34
CA VAL A 127 -13.55 -0.23 25.35
C VAL A 127 -12.39 0.77 25.29
N TRP A 128 -11.42 0.59 26.18
CA TRP A 128 -10.22 1.42 26.17
C TRP A 128 -9.46 1.33 24.84
N THR A 129 -8.98 2.47 24.36
CA THR A 129 -8.10 2.56 23.19
C THR A 129 -6.99 3.57 23.44
N SER A 130 -5.82 3.34 22.84
CA SER A 130 -4.74 4.34 22.82
C SER A 130 -5.07 5.46 21.83
N PRO A 131 -5.08 6.72 22.27
CA PRO A 131 -5.37 7.82 21.37
C PRO A 131 -4.27 7.96 20.31
N VAL A 132 -4.67 8.23 19.07
CA VAL A 132 -3.76 8.54 17.97
C VAL A 132 -4.12 9.93 17.44
N THR A 133 -3.13 10.81 17.42
CA THR A 133 -3.28 12.15 16.83
C THR A 133 -2.55 12.18 15.50
N MET A 134 -3.30 12.34 14.42
CA MET A 134 -2.75 12.51 13.09
C MET A 134 -2.49 13.99 12.78
N PRO A 135 -1.50 14.29 11.94
CA PRO A 135 -1.44 15.59 11.28
C PRO A 135 -2.74 15.86 10.52
N SER A 136 -3.09 17.14 10.40
CA SER A 136 -4.29 17.55 9.67
C SER A 136 -4.35 16.94 8.28
N LEU A 137 -5.57 16.58 7.84
CA LEU A 137 -5.79 16.06 6.49
C LEU A 137 -5.29 17.08 5.46
N PRO A 138 -4.37 16.70 4.56
CA PRO A 138 -3.82 17.63 3.58
C PRO A 138 -4.85 18.00 2.53
N ALA A 139 -4.83 19.26 2.07
CA ALA A 139 -5.59 19.65 0.90
C ALA A 139 -4.99 18.99 -0.36
N ALA A 140 -5.84 18.42 -1.20
CA ALA A 140 -5.40 17.97 -2.50
C ALA A 140 -5.02 19.17 -3.37
N PRO A 141 -3.99 19.08 -4.21
CA PRO A 141 -3.73 20.10 -5.22
C PRO A 141 -4.91 20.20 -6.20
N ASP A 142 -5.18 21.41 -6.67
CA ASP A 142 -6.19 21.67 -7.69
C ASP A 142 -5.54 22.50 -8.82
N PRO A 143 -5.39 21.95 -10.03
CA PRO A 143 -5.77 20.60 -10.45
C PRO A 143 -4.88 19.49 -9.83
N ILE A 144 -5.42 18.28 -9.78
CA ILE A 144 -4.61 17.10 -9.40
C ILE A 144 -3.56 16.87 -10.49
N PRO A 145 -2.27 16.72 -10.14
CA PRO A 145 -1.21 16.49 -11.12
C PRO A 145 -1.42 15.23 -11.96
N ASP A 146 -1.27 15.35 -13.27
CA ASP A 146 -1.41 14.22 -14.20
C ASP A 146 -0.20 13.28 -14.22
N ASP A 147 0.92 13.73 -13.68
CA ASP A 147 2.21 13.05 -13.63
C ASP A 147 2.43 12.25 -12.35
N LEU A 148 1.41 12.12 -11.49
CA LEU A 148 1.46 11.32 -10.28
C LEU A 148 0.45 10.17 -10.33
N SER A 149 0.84 9.03 -9.77
CA SER A 149 -0.05 7.87 -9.56
C SER A 149 -0.74 7.90 -8.21
N MET A 150 -0.11 8.59 -7.26
CA MET A 150 -0.54 8.67 -5.86
C MET A 150 -0.05 9.98 -5.26
N LEU A 151 -0.85 10.60 -4.42
CA LEU A 151 -0.44 11.69 -3.55
C LEU A 151 -0.01 11.09 -2.21
N VAL A 152 1.17 11.48 -1.74
CA VAL A 152 1.74 11.00 -0.47
C VAL A 152 2.28 12.20 0.30
N TRP A 153 1.83 12.38 1.54
CA TRP A 153 2.31 13.40 2.46
C TRP A 153 2.93 12.71 3.67
N THR A 154 4.22 12.90 3.85
CA THR A 154 5.00 12.32 4.95
C THR A 154 5.25 13.37 6.03
N TYR A 155 5.08 13.00 7.29
CA TYR A 155 5.29 13.87 8.44
C TYR A 155 6.23 13.19 9.42
N GLY A 156 7.06 14.01 10.06
CA GLY A 156 8.03 13.59 11.06
C GLY A 156 7.97 14.45 12.30
N LYS A 157 9.12 14.58 12.97
CA LYS A 157 9.27 15.33 14.21
C LYS A 157 9.06 16.84 14.06
N ASP A 158 9.47 17.39 12.94
CA ASP A 158 9.29 18.80 12.60
C ASP A 158 8.09 18.88 11.63
N ASP A 159 7.14 19.76 11.90
CA ASP A 159 5.89 19.94 11.14
C ASP A 159 6.11 20.42 9.68
N HIS A 160 7.10 19.88 9.00
CA HIS A 160 7.26 20.09 7.59
C HIS A 160 6.17 19.32 6.87
N THR A 161 5.20 20.06 6.32
CA THR A 161 4.27 19.53 5.34
C THR A 161 5.01 19.46 4.00
N PRO A 162 5.56 18.30 3.59
CA PRO A 162 6.08 18.16 2.24
C PRO A 162 4.89 18.33 1.28
N GLY A 163 5.15 18.90 0.13
CA GLY A 163 4.19 18.86 -0.96
C GLY A 163 3.86 17.42 -1.37
N PRO A 164 2.90 17.21 -2.28
CA PRO A 164 2.55 15.89 -2.78
C PRO A 164 3.78 15.25 -3.45
N GLY A 165 4.27 14.16 -2.83
CA GLY A 165 5.46 13.41 -3.28
C GLY A 165 6.08 12.62 -2.14
N PHE A 166 6.95 11.66 -2.48
CA PHE A 166 7.62 10.82 -1.48
C PHE A 166 8.75 11.60 -0.76
N GLY A 167 8.38 12.51 0.14
CA GLY A 167 9.33 13.19 1.01
C GLY A 167 9.84 12.30 2.15
N LEU A 168 10.39 11.11 1.85
CA LEU A 168 10.81 10.11 2.85
C LEU A 168 11.87 10.62 3.82
N ILE A 169 12.57 11.69 3.51
CA ILE A 169 13.52 12.35 4.38
C ILE A 169 12.87 12.85 5.70
N ALA A 170 11.56 13.14 5.67
CA ALA A 170 10.80 13.50 6.85
C ALA A 170 10.77 12.40 7.92
N TRP A 171 11.05 11.14 7.55
CA TRP A 171 11.10 10.00 8.45
C TRP A 171 12.50 9.64 8.93
N GLN A 172 13.54 10.34 8.45
CA GLN A 172 14.94 10.05 8.78
C GLN A 172 15.34 10.56 10.17
N HIS A 173 14.60 10.15 11.19
CA HIS A 173 14.82 10.55 12.58
C HIS A 173 14.29 9.48 13.56
N VAL A 174 14.59 9.68 14.86
CA VAL A 174 13.98 8.94 15.98
C VAL A 174 12.81 9.76 16.51
N GLY A 175 11.59 9.36 16.23
CA GLY A 175 10.40 10.08 16.69
C GLY A 175 9.13 9.63 15.94
N PRO A 176 8.01 10.28 16.23
CA PRO A 176 6.73 9.98 15.59
C PRO A 176 6.81 10.13 14.07
N LYS A 177 6.16 9.25 13.34
CA LYS A 177 6.09 9.25 11.88
C LYS A 177 4.67 9.02 11.44
N TYR A 178 4.24 9.79 10.44
CA TYR A 178 2.89 9.73 9.89
C TYR A 178 2.92 9.84 8.38
N VAL A 179 1.87 9.35 7.74
CA VAL A 179 1.66 9.51 6.31
C VAL A 179 0.18 9.64 6.03
N TRP A 180 -0.17 10.50 5.06
CA TRP A 180 -1.44 10.48 4.37
C TRP A 180 -1.20 10.06 2.92
N VAL A 181 -2.06 9.17 2.40
CA VAL A 181 -1.99 8.72 1.02
C VAL A 181 -3.36 8.85 0.35
N ARG A 182 -3.33 9.18 -0.94
CA ARG A 182 -4.49 9.17 -1.81
C ARG A 182 -4.07 8.62 -3.17
N ALA A 183 -4.66 7.50 -3.59
CA ALA A 183 -4.46 6.99 -4.93
C ALA A 183 -5.16 7.88 -5.95
N ILE A 184 -4.47 8.18 -7.06
CA ILE A 184 -4.99 8.97 -8.19
C ILE A 184 -5.32 8.04 -9.35
N ARG A 185 -4.48 7.03 -9.58
CA ARG A 185 -4.69 6.05 -10.63
C ARG A 185 -5.33 4.79 -10.07
N PRO A 186 -6.24 4.15 -10.81
CA PRO A 186 -6.80 2.86 -10.42
C PRO A 186 -5.72 1.78 -10.40
N LEU A 187 -5.94 0.74 -9.59
CA LEU A 187 -5.03 -0.41 -9.54
C LEU A 187 -5.05 -1.19 -10.86
N VAL A 188 -6.25 -1.44 -11.40
CA VAL A 188 -6.48 -2.13 -12.68
C VAL A 188 -7.21 -1.20 -13.62
N ASP A 189 -6.74 -1.13 -14.87
CA ASP A 189 -7.33 -0.26 -15.89
C ASP A 189 -8.81 -0.60 -16.13
N GLY A 190 -9.64 0.45 -16.23
CA GLY A 190 -11.07 0.33 -16.40
C GLY A 190 -11.84 -0.17 -15.17
N GLN A 191 -11.20 -0.39 -14.02
CA GLN A 191 -11.85 -0.86 -12.80
C GLN A 191 -11.72 0.19 -11.67
N PRO A 192 -12.81 0.46 -10.92
CA PRO A 192 -12.74 1.42 -9.82
C PRO A 192 -11.87 0.89 -8.68
N LEU A 193 -11.14 1.78 -8.04
CA LEU A 193 -10.43 1.47 -6.80
C LEU A 193 -11.44 1.43 -5.64
N THR A 194 -11.67 0.25 -5.09
CA THR A 194 -12.57 0.08 -3.94
C THR A 194 -11.89 0.56 -2.64
N PRO A 195 -12.65 0.90 -1.60
CA PRO A 195 -12.08 1.23 -0.30
C PRO A 195 -11.20 0.11 0.29
N PHE A 196 -11.57 -1.16 0.10
CA PHE A 196 -10.76 -2.28 0.56
C PHE A 196 -9.46 -2.42 -0.23
N THR A 197 -9.52 -2.37 -1.56
CA THR A 197 -8.32 -2.40 -2.41
C THR A 197 -7.36 -1.26 -2.06
N HIS A 198 -7.89 -0.03 -1.82
CA HIS A 198 -7.07 1.10 -1.40
C HIS A 198 -6.41 0.85 -0.03
N ALA A 199 -7.15 0.29 0.95
CA ALA A 199 -6.59 -0.09 2.24
C ALA A 199 -5.55 -1.20 2.12
N ALA A 200 -5.76 -2.19 1.24
CA ALA A 200 -4.79 -3.25 0.96
C ALA A 200 -3.47 -2.68 0.42
N MET A 201 -3.54 -1.70 -0.49
CA MET A 201 -2.36 -0.98 -0.98
C MET A 201 -1.68 -0.20 0.16
N ALA A 202 -2.43 0.59 0.91
CA ALA A 202 -1.88 1.43 1.97
C ALA A 202 -1.27 0.61 3.12
N GLY A 203 -1.77 -0.59 3.39
CA GLY A 203 -1.33 -1.48 4.46
C GLY A 203 0.16 -1.83 4.39
N ASP A 204 0.72 -2.00 3.20
CA ASP A 204 2.16 -2.25 2.99
C ASP A 204 3.04 -1.10 3.50
N MET A 205 2.52 0.13 3.49
CA MET A 205 3.27 1.30 3.98
C MET A 205 3.55 1.24 5.49
N ALA A 206 2.84 0.40 6.24
CA ALA A 206 3.14 0.18 7.66
C ALA A 206 4.60 -0.28 7.84
N SER A 207 5.14 -1.07 6.91
CA SER A 207 6.54 -1.49 6.94
C SER A 207 7.51 -0.32 6.81
N SER A 208 7.43 0.43 5.73
CA SER A 208 8.35 1.56 5.52
C SER A 208 8.21 2.61 6.62
N LEU A 209 6.98 2.93 7.04
CA LEU A 209 6.71 3.92 8.08
C LEU A 209 7.35 3.54 9.42
N THR A 210 7.24 2.28 9.83
CA THR A 210 7.71 1.82 11.15
C THR A 210 9.18 1.44 11.18
N HIS A 211 9.78 1.09 10.02
CA HIS A 211 11.17 0.65 9.93
C HIS A 211 12.13 1.71 9.39
N TYR A 212 11.65 2.89 9.03
CA TYR A 212 12.49 3.99 8.60
C TYR A 212 13.24 4.60 9.80
N GLY A 213 14.55 4.60 9.76
CA GLY A 213 15.40 5.10 10.84
C GLY A 213 16.29 6.26 10.40
N THR A 214 17.19 6.70 11.28
CA THR A 214 18.14 7.81 11.02
C THR A 214 19.08 7.54 9.84
N GLY A 215 19.29 6.28 9.47
CA GLY A 215 20.08 5.87 8.28
C GLY A 215 19.24 5.53 7.06
N GLY A 216 17.96 5.92 7.03
CA GLY A 216 17.02 5.55 5.97
C GLY A 216 16.30 4.22 6.24
N LEU A 217 15.70 3.65 5.20
CA LEU A 217 15.01 2.35 5.28
C LEU A 217 16.03 1.23 5.09
N ARG A 218 16.29 0.48 6.16
CA ARG A 218 17.28 -0.61 6.21
C ARG A 218 16.64 -2.00 6.36
N PHE A 219 15.33 -2.08 6.24
CA PHE A 219 14.55 -3.30 6.34
C PHE A 219 13.62 -3.42 5.15
N ILE A 220 13.54 -4.64 4.59
CA ILE A 220 12.53 -5.01 3.59
C ILE A 220 11.52 -5.95 4.24
N ASN A 221 10.24 -5.71 4.06
CA ASN A 221 9.22 -6.58 4.64
C ASN A 221 9.09 -7.92 3.92
N ALA A 222 8.86 -8.96 4.70
CA ALA A 222 8.51 -10.29 4.23
C ALA A 222 6.99 -10.49 4.17
N ASP A 223 6.26 -9.72 4.97
CA ASP A 223 4.80 -9.74 5.04
C ASP A 223 4.22 -8.39 5.45
N TYR A 224 2.90 -8.31 5.40
CA TYR A 224 2.14 -7.40 6.23
C TYR A 224 0.75 -7.95 6.52
N THR A 225 0.16 -7.54 7.64
CA THR A 225 -1.24 -7.81 8.00
C THR A 225 -1.96 -6.49 8.22
N LEU A 226 -3.06 -6.31 7.48
CA LEU A 226 -4.03 -5.25 7.63
C LEU A 226 -5.24 -5.79 8.39
N SER A 227 -5.65 -5.13 9.48
CA SER A 227 -6.90 -5.43 10.20
C SER A 227 -7.78 -4.19 10.22
N LEU A 228 -9.06 -4.32 9.86
CA LEU A 228 -10.01 -3.23 9.71
C LEU A 228 -11.26 -3.47 10.54
N SER A 229 -11.64 -2.49 11.35
CA SER A 229 -12.96 -2.45 12.03
C SER A 229 -14.07 -1.95 11.10
N ARG A 230 -13.73 -1.12 10.12
CA ARG A 230 -14.58 -0.63 9.04
C ARG A 230 -13.76 -0.33 7.81
N LEU A 231 -14.39 -0.22 6.65
CA LEU A 231 -13.74 0.26 5.43
C LEU A 231 -13.44 1.75 5.53
N PRO A 232 -12.38 2.24 4.85
CA PRO A 232 -12.10 3.67 4.76
C PRO A 232 -13.25 4.46 4.17
N ASP A 233 -13.48 5.65 4.75
CA ASP A 233 -14.38 6.66 4.22
C ASP A 233 -13.55 7.77 3.55
N GLY A 234 -13.95 8.14 2.33
CA GLY A 234 -13.23 9.14 1.53
C GLY A 234 -11.97 8.60 0.84
N PRO A 235 -11.26 9.49 0.12
CA PRO A 235 -10.14 9.10 -0.74
C PRO A 235 -8.80 9.01 -0.02
N TYR A 236 -8.72 9.37 1.27
CA TYR A 236 -7.48 9.41 2.03
C TYR A 236 -7.39 8.26 3.02
N ILE A 237 -6.21 7.68 3.11
CA ILE A 237 -5.83 6.76 4.18
C ILE A 237 -4.59 7.32 4.86
N GLY A 238 -4.63 7.38 6.19
CA GLY A 238 -3.51 7.79 7.01
C GLY A 238 -2.92 6.62 7.79
N LEU A 239 -1.63 6.67 8.06
CA LEU A 239 -0.97 5.75 8.96
C LEU A 239 -0.13 6.53 9.98
N ALA A 240 -0.22 6.11 11.24
CA ALA A 240 0.63 6.59 12.32
C ALA A 240 1.49 5.44 12.84
N ALA A 241 2.82 5.60 12.82
CA ALA A 241 3.73 4.61 13.40
C ALA A 241 3.47 4.48 14.90
N LEU A 242 3.33 3.25 15.39
CA LEU A 242 3.03 2.97 16.79
C LEU A 242 4.19 2.27 17.49
N THR A 243 4.73 1.20 16.89
CA THR A 243 5.83 0.43 17.47
C THR A 243 6.88 0.06 16.42
N HIS A 244 8.11 -0.11 16.89
CA HIS A 244 9.20 -0.79 16.18
C HIS A 244 10.01 -1.59 17.18
N SER A 245 10.31 -2.83 16.86
CA SER A 245 11.25 -3.67 17.57
C SER A 245 12.12 -4.42 16.58
N SER A 246 13.44 -4.49 16.86
CA SER A 246 14.35 -5.24 15.99
C SER A 246 15.47 -5.89 16.78
N HIS A 247 15.86 -7.10 16.35
CA HIS A 247 16.97 -7.86 16.91
C HIS A 247 17.57 -8.78 15.84
N ALA A 248 18.90 -8.86 15.80
CA ALA A 248 19.64 -9.73 14.87
C ALA A 248 19.18 -9.67 13.40
N GLY A 249 18.85 -8.46 12.92
CA GLY A 249 18.43 -8.24 11.53
C GLY A 249 16.96 -8.59 11.23
N VAL A 250 16.17 -8.96 12.22
CA VAL A 250 14.72 -9.16 12.11
C VAL A 250 14.01 -8.00 12.80
N ALA A 251 12.97 -7.47 12.18
CA ALA A 251 12.18 -6.37 12.71
C ALA A 251 10.68 -6.64 12.64
N THR A 252 9.93 -6.02 13.54
CA THR A 252 8.48 -5.92 13.46
C THR A 252 8.03 -4.51 13.82
N GLY A 253 6.97 -4.05 13.18
CA GLY A 253 6.40 -2.74 13.43
C GLY A 253 4.89 -2.72 13.26
N THR A 254 4.24 -1.83 14.00
CA THR A 254 2.79 -1.66 13.98
C THR A 254 2.44 -0.20 13.70
N ALA A 255 1.46 0.03 12.86
CA ALA A 255 0.89 1.35 12.60
C ALA A 255 -0.62 1.34 12.86
N THR A 256 -1.16 2.43 13.38
CA THR A 256 -2.61 2.67 13.34
C THR A 256 -2.98 3.18 11.96
N ILE A 257 -4.05 2.65 11.40
CA ILE A 257 -4.62 3.09 10.13
C ILE A 257 -5.84 3.95 10.43
N VAL A 258 -5.92 5.08 9.76
CA VAL A 258 -6.98 6.07 9.95
C VAL A 258 -7.53 6.54 8.61
N ASP A 259 -8.71 7.11 8.63
CA ASP A 259 -9.28 7.91 7.55
C ASP A 259 -9.71 9.29 8.09
N GLN A 260 -10.48 10.03 7.32
CA GLN A 260 -10.97 11.37 7.71
C GLN A 260 -11.89 11.35 8.94
N LEU A 261 -12.46 10.20 9.30
CA LEU A 261 -13.34 10.05 10.48
C LEU A 261 -12.59 9.51 11.70
N GLY A 262 -11.30 9.14 11.57
CA GLY A 262 -10.48 8.63 12.67
C GLY A 262 -9.98 7.20 12.46
N PRO A 263 -9.57 6.50 13.53
CA PRO A 263 -9.01 5.15 13.42
C PRO A 263 -9.97 4.14 12.81
N ILE A 264 -9.45 3.32 11.89
CA ILE A 264 -10.19 2.25 11.22
C ILE A 264 -9.56 0.88 11.43
N GLY A 265 -8.32 0.83 11.91
CA GLY A 265 -7.64 -0.44 12.08
C GLY A 265 -6.14 -0.32 12.33
N THR A 266 -5.44 -1.41 12.07
CA THR A 266 -3.98 -1.52 12.27
C THR A 266 -3.32 -2.21 11.10
N GLY A 267 -2.06 -1.80 10.83
CA GLY A 267 -1.14 -2.49 9.95
C GLY A 267 0.04 -3.02 10.77
N VAL A 268 0.42 -4.26 10.53
CA VAL A 268 1.61 -4.89 11.14
C VAL A 268 2.48 -5.42 10.02
N ALA A 269 3.80 -5.25 10.13
CA ALA A 269 4.73 -5.83 9.18
C ALA A 269 5.90 -6.51 9.91
N THR A 270 6.39 -7.63 9.36
CA THR A 270 7.67 -8.21 9.72
C THR A 270 8.68 -8.01 8.60
N ALA A 271 9.93 -7.78 8.96
CA ALA A 271 10.94 -7.37 8.02
C ALA A 271 12.31 -7.95 8.36
N LEU A 272 13.16 -8.04 7.35
CA LEU A 272 14.57 -8.42 7.51
C LEU A 272 15.48 -7.28 7.05
N SER A 273 16.69 -7.23 7.60
CA SER A 273 17.66 -6.20 7.24
C SER A 273 18.04 -6.31 5.75
N ASN A 274 17.96 -5.19 5.05
CA ASN A 274 18.32 -5.07 3.64
C ASN A 274 18.86 -3.66 3.35
N PRO A 275 20.15 -3.52 2.99
CA PRO A 275 20.73 -2.21 2.70
C PRO A 275 20.39 -1.65 1.30
N GLY A 276 19.70 -2.42 0.45
CA GLY A 276 19.50 -2.11 -0.97
C GLY A 276 18.28 -1.23 -1.29
N PHE A 277 17.84 -0.37 -0.35
CA PHE A 277 16.75 0.56 -0.63
C PHE A 277 17.18 1.66 -1.60
N ASP A 278 16.52 1.73 -2.75
CA ASP A 278 16.72 2.73 -3.80
C ASP A 278 15.33 3.31 -4.17
N PRO A 279 14.89 4.36 -3.48
CA PRO A 279 13.59 4.95 -3.78
C PRO A 279 13.58 5.50 -5.22
N PRO A 280 12.45 5.42 -5.93
CA PRO A 280 12.31 6.08 -7.21
C PRO A 280 12.57 7.58 -7.02
N ASN A 281 13.35 8.19 -7.91
CA ASN A 281 13.54 9.64 -7.92
C ASN A 281 12.17 10.32 -8.07
N PRO A 282 11.92 11.39 -7.29
CA PRO A 282 10.71 12.17 -7.37
C PRO A 282 10.46 12.76 -8.75
#